data_d2b87996104f06cc3fb1312ceb555971
#
_entry.id   d2b87996104f06cc3fb1312ceb555971
#
_cell.length_a   1.000
_cell.length_b   1.000
_cell.length_c   1.000
_cell.angle_alpha   90.00
_cell.angle_beta   90.00
_cell.angle_gamma   90.00
#
_symmetry.space_group_name_H-M   'P 1'
#
loop_
_entity.id
_entity.type
_entity.pdbx_description
1 polymer ?
#
loop_
_entity_poly.entity_id
_entity_poly.type
_entity_poly.pdbx_seq_one_letter_code
_entity_poly.pdbx_strand_id
1 'polypeptide(L)'
;RNFMKRKKKEKKYSEPMIPFKLQAPFQPTGDQPKAVKSLVNGLNEGQWAQVLLGATGTGKTFTMAKVIEEVQRPTLIISPNKTLAAQTASEFKDFFPDNAVYYFVSYYDYYQPESYVPQTDTYIEKDSSRNEEIDRLRHSATMALFERRDVIIVASVSCIYGLGDPEDYSTMGLSLRPGEEIERDKIIEKLVNMQYMRNDMNFTRDTFRVRGDTIDVFPASENNIAVRIEMFGDEIDSLTEFDVLTGETVAERNHIGIFPASHYVTSSDKLRKAITSIEAELDQRLKELRSQDKLLEAQRLEQRTNYDLEMMQEVGYCSGIENYSRHMSNRKPGEPPFTLLDYFPEDFLIMIDESHVTVPQLRAMYNGDQSRKKTLVDYGFRL
;
A
#
# COMPACT_ATOMS: atom_id res chain seq x y z
N ARG A 1 -14.54 -0.34 -19.82
CA ARG A 1 -15.85 0.35 -19.70
C ARG A 1 -16.57 -0.30 -18.51
N ASN A 2 -16.80 0.40 -17.45
CA ASN A 2 -17.31 0.04 -16.12
C ASN A 2 -16.25 -0.42 -15.12
N PHE A 3 -15.32 0.47 -14.78
CA PHE A 3 -14.81 0.45 -13.43
C PHE A 3 -16.02 0.70 -12.52
N MET A 4 -16.57 -0.36 -11.90
CA MET A 4 -17.52 -0.17 -10.81
C MET A 4 -16.79 0.70 -9.78
N LYS A 5 -17.18 1.97 -9.68
CA LYS A 5 -16.69 2.85 -8.62
C LYS A 5 -17.11 2.20 -7.31
N ARG A 6 -16.19 1.56 -6.63
CA ARG A 6 -16.42 1.14 -5.25
C ARG A 6 -16.78 2.40 -4.48
N LYS A 7 -17.94 2.40 -3.82
CA LYS A 7 -18.28 3.52 -2.94
C LYS A 7 -17.26 3.57 -1.83
N LYS A 8 -16.39 4.57 -1.87
CA LYS A 8 -15.45 4.86 -0.78
C LYS A 8 -16.24 5.45 0.37
N LYS A 9 -16.01 4.95 1.59
CA LYS A 9 -16.55 5.58 2.78
C LYS A 9 -15.94 6.98 2.92
N GLU A 10 -16.74 7.95 3.33
CA GLU A 10 -16.25 9.28 3.62
C GLU A 10 -15.20 9.21 4.72
N LYS A 11 -13.99 9.69 4.43
CA LYS A 11 -12.88 9.68 5.39
C LYS A 11 -13.06 10.84 6.37
N LYS A 12 -13.02 10.52 7.67
CA LYS A 12 -12.94 11.51 8.74
C LYS A 12 -11.48 11.65 9.13
N TYR A 13 -10.94 12.85 8.96
CA TYR A 13 -9.58 13.18 9.36
C TYR A 13 -9.57 13.69 10.80
N SER A 14 -8.62 13.21 11.61
CA SER A 14 -8.49 13.56 13.02
C SER A 14 -7.77 14.88 13.25
N GLU A 15 -7.07 15.41 12.24
CA GLU A 15 -6.28 16.62 12.33
C GLU A 15 -6.87 17.77 11.50
N PRO A 16 -6.57 19.03 11.83
CA PRO A 16 -6.99 20.17 11.04
C PRO A 16 -6.41 20.08 9.63
N MET A 17 -7.21 20.45 8.62
CA MET A 17 -6.79 20.42 7.23
C MET A 17 -5.66 21.41 6.99
N ILE A 18 -4.49 20.89 6.61
CA ILE A 18 -3.33 21.69 6.20
C ILE A 18 -3.46 21.95 4.69
N PRO A 19 -3.45 23.22 4.24
CA PRO A 19 -3.52 23.51 2.82
C PRO A 19 -2.18 23.22 2.13
N PHE A 20 -2.22 22.85 0.86
CA PHE A 20 -1.03 22.89 0.01
C PHE A 20 -0.58 24.33 -0.16
N LYS A 21 0.69 24.58 0.15
CA LYS A 21 1.32 25.88 0.00
C LYS A 21 2.59 25.74 -0.81
N LEU A 22 2.54 26.23 -2.04
CA LEU A 22 3.66 26.19 -2.96
C LEU A 22 4.72 27.21 -2.54
N GLN A 23 5.95 26.77 -2.44
CA GLN A 23 7.13 27.61 -2.21
C GLN A 23 8.08 27.42 -3.38
N ALA A 24 8.20 28.44 -4.23
CA ALA A 24 9.10 28.42 -5.37
C ALA A 24 9.82 29.77 -5.51
N PRO A 25 11.10 29.76 -5.94
CA PRO A 25 11.87 31.00 -6.12
C PRO A 25 11.48 31.76 -7.38
N PHE A 26 10.56 31.26 -8.18
CA PHE A 26 10.13 31.83 -9.45
C PHE A 26 8.60 31.89 -9.56
N GLN A 27 8.14 32.74 -10.46
CA GLN A 27 6.72 32.90 -10.79
C GLN A 27 6.40 32.21 -12.13
N PRO A 28 5.14 31.85 -12.39
CA PRO A 28 4.72 31.31 -13.68
C PRO A 28 5.05 32.29 -14.82
N THR A 29 5.64 31.78 -15.89
CA THR A 29 6.05 32.57 -17.05
C THR A 29 5.50 32.01 -18.36
N GLY A 30 5.50 32.80 -19.42
CA GLY A 30 5.03 32.37 -20.76
C GLY A 30 3.58 31.91 -20.76
N ASP A 31 3.32 30.72 -21.26
CA ASP A 31 1.99 30.13 -21.34
C ASP A 31 1.54 29.41 -20.06
N GLN A 32 2.40 29.30 -19.03
CA GLN A 32 2.09 28.57 -17.77
C GLN A 32 0.85 29.13 -17.05
N PRO A 33 0.65 30.46 -16.88
CA PRO A 33 -0.54 30.96 -16.21
C PRO A 33 -1.83 30.58 -16.92
N LYS A 34 -1.81 30.60 -18.25
CA LYS A 34 -2.94 30.22 -19.09
C LYS A 34 -3.24 28.73 -18.98
N ALA A 35 -2.20 27.90 -19.00
CA ALA A 35 -2.31 26.46 -18.85
C ALA A 35 -2.88 26.09 -17.47
N VAL A 36 -2.37 26.67 -16.39
CA VAL A 36 -2.88 26.47 -15.02
C VAL A 36 -4.36 26.82 -14.95
N LYS A 37 -4.76 28.00 -15.42
CA LYS A 37 -6.14 28.45 -15.42
C LYS A 37 -7.07 27.51 -16.18
N SER A 38 -6.65 27.06 -17.35
CA SER A 38 -7.42 26.12 -18.18
C SER A 38 -7.60 24.76 -17.49
N LEU A 39 -6.54 24.22 -16.92
CA LEU A 39 -6.57 22.94 -16.21
C LEU A 39 -7.44 23.01 -14.96
N VAL A 40 -7.32 24.07 -14.16
CA VAL A 40 -8.13 24.28 -12.94
C VAL A 40 -9.61 24.42 -13.29
N ASN A 41 -9.93 25.23 -14.31
CA ASN A 41 -11.33 25.38 -14.77
C ASN A 41 -11.90 24.03 -15.21
N GLY A 42 -11.17 23.26 -16.03
CA GLY A 42 -11.60 21.96 -16.49
C GLY A 42 -11.85 20.97 -15.33
N LEU A 43 -11.01 20.97 -14.31
CA LEU A 43 -11.23 20.16 -13.09
C LEU A 43 -12.47 20.59 -12.33
N ASN A 44 -12.70 21.90 -12.17
CA ASN A 44 -13.88 22.44 -11.49
C ASN A 44 -15.18 22.18 -12.24
N GLU A 45 -15.13 22.16 -13.56
CA GLU A 45 -16.24 21.80 -14.43
C GLU A 45 -16.49 20.28 -14.53
N GLY A 46 -15.66 19.47 -13.87
CA GLY A 46 -15.77 18.02 -13.85
C GLY A 46 -15.32 17.33 -15.14
N GLN A 47 -14.43 17.95 -15.93
CA GLN A 47 -13.84 17.28 -17.08
C GLN A 47 -13.11 16.01 -16.64
N TRP A 48 -13.39 14.92 -17.32
CA TRP A 48 -12.86 13.60 -16.97
C TRP A 48 -11.35 13.51 -17.19
N ALA A 49 -10.83 14.11 -18.23
CA ALA A 49 -9.40 14.10 -18.55
C ALA A 49 -9.01 15.36 -19.33
N GLN A 50 -7.78 15.79 -19.09
CA GLN A 50 -7.15 16.90 -19.80
C GLN A 50 -5.71 16.52 -20.15
N VAL A 51 -5.18 17.09 -21.20
CA VAL A 51 -3.78 16.87 -21.65
C VAL A 51 -3.04 18.19 -21.65
N LEU A 52 -1.93 18.23 -20.90
CA LEU A 52 -0.96 19.31 -20.96
C LEU A 52 0.18 18.89 -21.89
N LEU A 53 0.30 19.56 -23.04
CA LEU A 53 1.37 19.33 -24.00
C LEU A 53 2.43 20.42 -23.86
N GLY A 54 3.66 20.01 -23.63
CA GLY A 54 4.81 20.93 -23.55
C GLY A 54 6.11 20.20 -23.85
N ALA A 55 7.04 20.90 -24.49
CA ALA A 55 8.39 20.39 -24.72
C ALA A 55 9.16 20.22 -23.41
N THR A 56 10.28 19.50 -23.46
CA THR A 56 11.20 19.39 -22.31
C THR A 56 11.69 20.78 -21.89
N GLY A 57 11.73 21.02 -20.58
CA GLY A 57 12.20 22.32 -20.03
C GLY A 57 11.18 23.45 -20.04
N THR A 58 9.92 23.21 -20.43
CA THR A 58 8.85 24.23 -20.41
C THR A 58 8.20 24.42 -19.03
N GLY A 59 8.69 23.73 -17.99
CA GLY A 59 8.18 23.87 -16.64
C GLY A 59 6.85 23.15 -16.37
N LYS A 60 6.63 21.99 -17.01
CA LYS A 60 5.43 21.17 -16.78
C LYS A 60 5.27 20.77 -15.31
N THR A 61 6.36 20.42 -14.63
CA THR A 61 6.36 20.05 -13.20
C THR A 61 5.87 21.21 -12.33
N PHE A 62 6.34 22.42 -12.60
CA PHE A 62 5.88 23.61 -11.90
C PHE A 62 4.40 23.94 -12.20
N THR A 63 3.96 23.74 -13.43
CA THR A 63 2.55 23.87 -13.82
C THR A 63 1.67 22.89 -13.03
N MET A 64 2.10 21.64 -12.91
CA MET A 64 1.40 20.63 -12.07
C MET A 64 1.31 21.08 -10.61
N ALA A 65 2.41 21.59 -10.05
CA ALA A 65 2.44 22.08 -8.67
C ALA A 65 1.46 23.25 -8.44
N LYS A 66 1.39 24.17 -9.37
CA LYS A 66 0.42 25.29 -9.33
C LYS A 66 -1.02 24.82 -9.39
N VAL A 67 -1.32 23.84 -10.23
CA VAL A 67 -2.67 23.23 -10.28
C VAL A 67 -3.04 22.58 -8.93
N ILE A 68 -2.11 21.83 -8.33
CA ILE A 68 -2.35 21.17 -7.03
C ILE A 68 -2.63 22.22 -5.95
N GLU A 69 -1.84 23.30 -5.90
CA GLU A 69 -2.06 24.39 -4.94
C GLU A 69 -3.45 25.03 -5.09
N GLU A 70 -3.90 25.22 -6.32
CA GLU A 70 -5.20 25.86 -6.57
C GLU A 70 -6.39 24.94 -6.28
N VAL A 71 -6.32 23.65 -6.63
CA VAL A 71 -7.44 22.72 -6.44
C VAL A 71 -7.49 22.07 -5.06
N GLN A 72 -6.39 22.07 -4.30
CA GLN A 72 -6.31 21.56 -2.94
C GLN A 72 -6.80 20.12 -2.79
N ARG A 73 -6.46 19.25 -3.72
CA ARG A 73 -6.85 17.82 -3.71
C ARG A 73 -5.64 16.93 -3.43
N PRO A 74 -5.80 15.85 -2.66
CA PRO A 74 -4.78 14.79 -2.61
C PRO A 74 -4.44 14.33 -4.02
N THR A 75 -3.17 14.14 -4.31
CA THR A 75 -2.71 13.94 -5.69
C THR A 75 -1.81 12.71 -5.80
N LEU A 76 -2.08 11.87 -6.80
CA LEU A 76 -1.21 10.79 -7.26
C LEU A 76 -0.55 11.20 -8.58
N ILE A 77 0.78 11.20 -8.61
CA ILE A 77 1.56 11.41 -9.83
C ILE A 77 2.17 10.08 -10.23
N ILE A 78 1.92 9.63 -11.46
CA ILE A 78 2.45 8.38 -11.99
C ILE A 78 3.55 8.70 -12.99
N SER A 79 4.76 8.25 -12.69
CA SER A 79 5.95 8.40 -13.55
C SER A 79 6.31 7.08 -14.23
N PRO A 80 6.97 7.11 -15.42
CA PRO A 80 7.21 5.89 -16.19
C PRO A 80 8.25 4.93 -15.58
N ASN A 81 9.11 5.41 -14.69
CA ASN A 81 10.11 4.57 -14.00
C ASN A 81 10.50 5.12 -12.64
N LYS A 82 11.24 4.31 -11.86
CA LYS A 82 11.69 4.66 -10.50
C LYS A 82 12.56 5.92 -10.46
N THR A 83 13.46 6.11 -11.42
CA THR A 83 14.40 7.23 -11.45
C THR A 83 13.66 8.55 -11.65
N LEU A 84 12.75 8.61 -12.63
CA LEU A 84 11.92 9.78 -12.86
C LEU A 84 10.96 10.04 -11.70
N ALA A 85 10.39 9.00 -11.10
CA ALA A 85 9.56 9.15 -9.92
C ALA A 85 10.34 9.75 -8.74
N ALA A 86 11.56 9.31 -8.49
CA ALA A 86 12.43 9.85 -7.44
C ALA A 86 12.77 11.32 -7.69
N GLN A 87 13.11 11.67 -8.91
CA GLN A 87 13.40 13.06 -9.31
C GLN A 87 12.17 13.96 -9.12
N THR A 88 11.01 13.53 -9.59
CA THR A 88 9.75 14.28 -9.42
C THR A 88 9.37 14.42 -7.96
N ALA A 89 9.51 13.37 -7.15
CA ALA A 89 9.26 13.43 -5.72
C ALA A 89 10.17 14.45 -5.02
N SER A 90 11.45 14.52 -5.39
CA SER A 90 12.40 15.50 -4.86
C SER A 90 11.99 16.92 -5.21
N GLU A 91 11.62 17.19 -6.48
CA GLU A 91 11.13 18.49 -6.91
C GLU A 91 9.86 18.93 -6.18
N PHE A 92 8.91 18.01 -5.99
CA PHE A 92 7.68 18.31 -5.25
C PHE A 92 7.89 18.49 -3.74
N LYS A 93 8.88 17.85 -3.15
CA LYS A 93 9.28 18.14 -1.75
C LYS A 93 9.82 19.56 -1.60
N ASP A 94 10.59 20.02 -2.60
CA ASP A 94 11.09 21.40 -2.62
C ASP A 94 9.95 22.41 -2.82
N PHE A 95 8.96 22.09 -3.66
CA PHE A 95 7.79 22.96 -3.86
C PHE A 95 6.82 22.98 -2.69
N PHE A 96 6.68 21.87 -1.97
CA PHE A 96 5.74 21.73 -0.85
C PHE A 96 6.45 21.21 0.42
N PRO A 97 7.37 22.00 0.99
CA PRO A 97 8.19 21.58 2.13
C PRO A 97 7.38 21.30 3.40
N ASP A 98 6.21 21.94 3.54
CA ASP A 98 5.33 21.82 4.72
C ASP A 98 4.21 20.77 4.52
N ASN A 99 4.12 20.16 3.36
CA ASN A 99 3.10 19.19 3.03
C ASN A 99 3.67 17.76 2.91
N ALA A 100 2.79 16.79 2.92
CA ALA A 100 3.17 15.38 2.84
C ALA A 100 3.45 14.96 1.39
N VAL A 101 4.71 14.87 1.02
CA VAL A 101 5.16 14.38 -0.29
C VAL A 101 5.89 13.07 -0.10
N TYR A 102 5.41 12.01 -0.74
CA TYR A 102 5.95 10.67 -0.62
C TYR A 102 6.26 10.04 -1.96
N TYR A 103 7.17 9.07 -1.90
CA TYR A 103 7.63 8.25 -3.00
C TYR A 103 7.11 6.83 -2.84
N PHE A 104 6.44 6.30 -3.86
CA PHE A 104 5.81 4.98 -3.81
C PHE A 104 6.16 4.17 -5.05
N VAL A 105 7.12 3.27 -4.91
CA VAL A 105 7.61 2.39 -5.99
C VAL A 105 7.66 0.96 -5.51
N SER A 106 8.02 0.03 -6.37
CA SER A 106 8.25 -1.36 -5.96
C SER A 106 9.37 -1.42 -4.92
N TYR A 107 9.13 -2.11 -3.80
CA TYR A 107 10.09 -2.30 -2.71
C TYR A 107 11.09 -3.44 -2.96
N TYR A 108 11.03 -4.08 -4.14
CA TYR A 108 11.99 -5.09 -4.54
C TYR A 108 13.18 -4.43 -5.27
N ASP A 109 14.39 -4.69 -4.80
CA ASP A 109 15.62 -4.38 -5.53
C ASP A 109 15.82 -5.36 -6.70
N TYR A 110 15.47 -6.62 -6.45
CA TYR A 110 15.41 -7.68 -7.43
C TYR A 110 14.06 -8.37 -7.32
N TYR A 111 13.42 -8.65 -8.45
CA TYR A 111 12.15 -9.33 -8.50
C TYR A 111 12.06 -10.28 -9.69
N GLN A 112 11.97 -11.57 -9.39
CA GLN A 112 11.63 -12.61 -10.34
C GLN A 112 10.24 -13.15 -10.02
N PRO A 113 9.22 -12.89 -10.86
CA PRO A 113 7.88 -13.40 -10.60
C PRO A 113 7.83 -14.92 -10.77
N GLU A 114 6.93 -15.55 -10.02
CA GLU A 114 6.58 -16.96 -10.25
C GLU A 114 6.08 -17.17 -11.68
N SER A 115 6.60 -18.15 -12.38
CA SER A 115 6.20 -18.44 -13.75
C SER A 115 6.40 -19.91 -14.12
N TYR A 116 5.76 -20.33 -15.20
CA TYR A 116 5.93 -21.65 -15.77
C TYR A 116 6.11 -21.57 -17.29
N VAL A 117 7.09 -22.32 -17.79
CA VAL A 117 7.40 -22.40 -19.22
C VAL A 117 7.02 -23.81 -19.70
N PRO A 118 5.84 -24.00 -20.33
CA PRO A 118 5.35 -25.33 -20.70
C PRO A 118 6.26 -26.06 -21.68
N GLN A 119 6.91 -25.34 -22.59
CA GLN A 119 7.76 -25.92 -23.63
C GLN A 119 8.97 -26.64 -23.07
N THR A 120 9.47 -26.24 -21.93
CA THR A 120 10.65 -26.82 -21.27
C THR A 120 10.31 -27.51 -19.95
N ASP A 121 9.02 -27.55 -19.58
CA ASP A 121 8.55 -28.05 -18.27
C ASP A 121 9.33 -27.42 -17.12
N THR A 122 9.55 -26.09 -17.20
CA THR A 122 10.36 -25.36 -16.23
C THR A 122 9.47 -24.47 -15.36
N TYR A 123 9.41 -24.79 -14.07
CA TYR A 123 8.82 -23.94 -13.05
C TYR A 123 9.87 -23.00 -12.49
N ILE A 124 9.57 -21.70 -12.46
CA ILE A 124 10.41 -20.64 -11.90
C ILE A 124 9.74 -20.15 -10.63
N GLU A 125 10.40 -20.39 -9.52
CA GLU A 125 9.93 -19.91 -8.22
C GLU A 125 10.07 -18.40 -8.11
N LYS A 126 9.14 -17.78 -7.35
CA LYS A 126 9.26 -16.36 -7.02
C LYS A 126 10.54 -16.12 -6.22
N ASP A 127 11.37 -15.22 -6.69
CA ASP A 127 12.55 -14.76 -6.00
C ASP A 127 12.58 -13.24 -5.94
N SER A 128 12.92 -12.69 -4.79
CA SER A 128 12.90 -11.24 -4.59
C SER A 128 13.84 -10.80 -3.47
N SER A 129 14.43 -9.64 -3.66
CA SER A 129 15.23 -8.93 -2.67
C SER A 129 14.51 -7.65 -2.28
N ARG A 130 14.11 -7.54 -1.01
CA ARG A 130 13.32 -6.43 -0.49
C ARG A 130 14.21 -5.25 -0.09
N ASN A 131 13.81 -4.04 -0.49
CA ASN A 131 14.42 -2.81 -0.03
C ASN A 131 13.64 -2.26 1.17
N GLU A 132 14.24 -2.28 2.34
CA GLU A 132 13.60 -1.86 3.60
C GLU A 132 13.26 -0.37 3.62
N GLU A 133 14.10 0.48 3.03
CA GLU A 133 13.84 1.93 2.97
C GLU A 133 12.64 2.25 2.09
N ILE A 134 12.53 1.60 0.93
CA ILE A 134 11.37 1.77 0.05
C ILE A 134 10.10 1.23 0.71
N ASP A 135 10.18 0.10 1.42
CA ASP A 135 9.04 -0.43 2.17
C ASP A 135 8.56 0.54 3.26
N ARG A 136 9.48 1.13 4.01
CA ARG A 136 9.19 2.19 4.98
C ARG A 136 8.47 3.39 4.33
N LEU A 137 8.97 3.87 3.20
CA LEU A 137 8.36 4.99 2.47
C LEU A 137 6.96 4.66 1.96
N ARG A 138 6.72 3.41 1.54
CA ARG A 138 5.37 2.94 1.15
C ARG A 138 4.39 2.99 2.31
N HIS A 139 4.79 2.52 3.50
CA HIS A 139 3.98 2.61 4.71
C HIS A 139 3.73 4.06 5.14
N SER A 140 4.73 4.93 5.05
CA SER A 140 4.56 6.36 5.31
C SER A 140 3.53 7.00 4.39
N ALA A 141 3.56 6.66 3.10
CA ALA A 141 2.61 7.18 2.11
C ALA A 141 1.17 6.72 2.40
N THR A 142 0.95 5.43 2.63
CA THR A 142 -0.38 4.89 2.90
C THR A 142 -0.94 5.39 4.24
N MET A 143 -0.12 5.47 5.27
CA MET A 143 -0.49 6.05 6.56
C MET A 143 -0.94 7.50 6.41
N ALA A 144 -0.19 8.33 5.70
CA ALA A 144 -0.53 9.73 5.49
C ALA A 144 -1.88 9.91 4.80
N LEU A 145 -2.25 9.04 3.88
CA LEU A 145 -3.57 9.06 3.22
C LEU A 145 -4.75 8.84 4.18
N PHE A 146 -4.53 8.19 5.32
CA PHE A 146 -5.55 8.03 6.36
C PHE A 146 -5.57 9.19 7.35
N GLU A 147 -4.47 9.90 7.51
CA GLU A 147 -4.32 10.94 8.54
C GLU A 147 -4.54 12.36 8.01
N ARG A 148 -4.17 12.64 6.76
CA ARG A 148 -4.19 14.01 6.20
C ARG A 148 -4.65 14.03 4.74
N ARG A 149 -5.04 15.25 4.29
CA ARG A 149 -5.47 15.49 2.91
C ARG A 149 -4.38 16.12 2.03
N ASP A 150 -3.43 16.82 2.61
CA ASP A 150 -2.35 17.50 1.89
C ASP A 150 -1.23 16.52 1.48
N VAL A 151 -1.62 15.47 0.76
CA VAL A 151 -0.74 14.36 0.37
C VAL A 151 -0.52 14.36 -1.12
N ILE A 152 0.75 14.34 -1.52
CA ILE A 152 1.20 14.09 -2.89
C ILE A 152 2.02 12.81 -2.88
N ILE A 153 1.60 11.81 -3.65
CA ILE A 153 2.36 10.57 -3.83
C ILE A 153 2.86 10.52 -5.26
N VAL A 154 4.18 10.40 -5.41
CA VAL A 154 4.82 10.15 -6.70
C VAL A 154 5.15 8.67 -6.79
N ALA A 155 4.50 7.99 -7.73
CA ALA A 155 4.59 6.55 -7.90
C ALA A 155 5.13 6.18 -9.28
N SER A 156 5.75 5.01 -9.36
CA SER A 156 5.98 4.34 -10.63
C SER A 156 4.72 3.59 -11.07
N VAL A 157 4.75 3.00 -12.26
CA VAL A 157 3.67 2.14 -12.77
C VAL A 157 3.34 0.95 -11.86
N SER A 158 4.22 0.60 -10.92
CA SER A 158 3.96 -0.42 -9.91
C SER A 158 2.79 -0.11 -8.97
N CYS A 159 2.27 1.11 -8.95
CA CYS A 159 1.09 1.48 -8.16
C CYS A 159 -0.20 0.78 -8.60
N ILE A 160 -0.22 0.13 -9.76
CA ILE A 160 -1.36 -0.67 -10.23
C ILE A 160 -1.37 -2.09 -9.68
N TYR A 161 -0.26 -2.55 -9.06
CA TYR A 161 -0.25 -3.86 -8.42
C TYR A 161 -1.10 -3.87 -7.15
N GLY A 162 -1.60 -5.07 -6.83
CA GLY A 162 -2.44 -5.25 -5.66
C GLY A 162 -1.75 -4.85 -4.36
N LEU A 163 -2.49 -4.14 -3.53
CA LEU A 163 -2.26 -3.96 -2.11
C LEU A 163 -3.37 -4.67 -1.33
N GLY A 164 -3.24 -4.74 -0.02
CA GLY A 164 -4.31 -5.21 0.84
C GLY A 164 -5.51 -4.24 0.84
N ASP A 165 -6.63 -4.70 1.41
CA ASP A 165 -7.83 -3.89 1.56
C ASP A 165 -7.54 -2.65 2.45
N PRO A 166 -7.77 -1.42 1.96
CA PRO A 166 -7.54 -0.21 2.75
C PRO A 166 -8.41 -0.14 4.01
N GLU A 167 -9.60 -0.73 4.00
CA GLU A 167 -10.45 -0.79 5.19
C GLU A 167 -9.82 -1.67 6.27
N ASP A 168 -9.30 -2.83 5.92
CA ASP A 168 -8.60 -3.71 6.86
C ASP A 168 -7.31 -3.05 7.39
N TYR A 169 -6.55 -2.42 6.53
CA TYR A 169 -5.35 -1.67 6.92
C TYR A 169 -5.65 -0.58 7.95
N SER A 170 -6.72 0.15 7.76
CA SER A 170 -7.16 1.21 8.68
C SER A 170 -7.75 0.65 9.98
N THR A 171 -8.67 -0.32 9.90
CA THR A 171 -9.41 -0.82 11.06
C THR A 171 -8.59 -1.72 11.97
N MET A 172 -7.60 -2.43 11.44
CA MET A 172 -6.68 -3.24 12.24
C MET A 172 -5.59 -2.42 12.92
N GLY A 173 -5.46 -1.14 12.61
CA GLY A 173 -4.58 -0.23 13.30
C GLY A 173 -4.90 -0.10 14.78
N LEU A 174 -3.90 0.25 15.57
CA LEU A 174 -3.98 0.46 17.00
C LEU A 174 -4.04 1.96 17.28
N SER A 175 -5.11 2.42 17.94
CA SER A 175 -5.27 3.81 18.38
C SER A 175 -5.33 3.82 19.90
N LEU A 176 -4.42 4.55 20.54
CA LEU A 176 -4.26 4.57 21.99
C LEU A 176 -4.25 6.01 22.53
N ARG A 177 -4.79 6.15 23.75
CA ARG A 177 -4.77 7.41 24.50
C ARG A 177 -4.36 7.16 25.95
N PRO A 178 -3.64 8.07 26.63
CA PRO A 178 -3.41 7.99 28.06
C PRO A 178 -4.75 7.97 28.82
N GLY A 179 -4.82 7.16 29.87
CA GLY A 179 -6.04 6.95 30.66
C GLY A 179 -7.01 5.93 30.07
N GLU A 180 -6.72 5.34 28.92
CA GLU A 180 -7.53 4.29 28.32
C GLU A 180 -7.34 2.97 29.09
N GLU A 181 -8.44 2.31 29.42
CA GLU A 181 -8.43 0.97 30.02
C GLU A 181 -8.32 -0.08 28.93
N ILE A 182 -7.18 -0.75 28.90
CA ILE A 182 -6.89 -1.85 27.98
C ILE A 182 -5.81 -2.76 28.61
N GLU A 183 -6.05 -4.06 28.63
CA GLU A 183 -5.07 -5.01 29.12
C GLU A 183 -3.81 -5.03 28.24
N ARG A 184 -2.62 -5.11 28.86
CA ARG A 184 -1.34 -5.20 28.15
C ARG A 184 -1.35 -6.31 27.10
N ASP A 185 -1.85 -7.49 27.45
CA ASP A 185 -1.88 -8.65 26.57
C ASP A 185 -2.80 -8.45 25.36
N LYS A 186 -3.82 -7.60 25.47
CA LYS A 186 -4.65 -7.20 24.34
C LYS A 186 -3.92 -6.29 23.37
N ILE A 187 -3.07 -5.40 23.84
CA ILE A 187 -2.19 -4.59 22.99
C ILE A 187 -1.23 -5.50 22.24
N ILE A 188 -0.62 -6.46 22.93
CA ILE A 188 0.30 -7.43 22.33
C ILE A 188 -0.41 -8.27 21.25
N GLU A 189 -1.60 -8.77 21.53
CA GLU A 189 -2.42 -9.52 20.57
C GLU A 189 -2.70 -8.70 19.31
N LYS A 190 -3.09 -7.43 19.48
CA LYS A 190 -3.32 -6.53 18.34
C LYS A 190 -2.06 -6.28 17.52
N LEU A 191 -0.91 -6.10 18.16
CA LEU A 191 0.37 -5.91 17.45
C LEU A 191 0.75 -7.16 16.63
N VAL A 192 0.56 -8.35 17.17
CA VAL A 192 0.79 -9.61 16.45
C VAL A 192 -0.16 -9.73 15.24
N ASN A 193 -1.44 -9.41 15.42
CA ASN A 193 -2.42 -9.43 14.35
C ASN A 193 -2.12 -8.39 13.25
N MET A 194 -1.46 -7.29 13.59
CA MET A 194 -0.96 -6.29 12.66
C MET A 194 0.36 -6.68 11.97
N GLN A 195 0.85 -7.90 12.18
CA GLN A 195 2.09 -8.44 11.61
C GLN A 195 3.38 -7.83 12.20
N TYR A 196 3.33 -7.22 13.40
CA TYR A 196 4.53 -6.89 14.15
C TYR A 196 5.10 -8.14 14.82
N MET A 197 6.42 -8.27 14.80
CA MET A 197 7.14 -9.36 15.43
C MET A 197 7.65 -8.94 16.80
N ARG A 198 7.46 -9.78 17.82
CA ARG A 198 8.10 -9.56 19.11
C ARG A 198 9.59 -9.89 19.02
N ASN A 199 10.42 -8.93 19.38
CA ASN A 199 11.84 -9.13 19.49
C ASN A 199 12.43 -8.25 20.60
N ASP A 200 12.64 -8.86 21.77
CA ASP A 200 13.12 -8.15 22.96
C ASP A 200 14.64 -7.89 22.90
N MET A 201 15.38 -8.56 22.00
CA MET A 201 16.84 -8.48 21.90
C MET A 201 17.31 -7.56 20.79
N ASN A 202 16.63 -7.57 19.63
CA ASN A 202 16.98 -6.77 18.46
C ASN A 202 15.76 -5.94 18.04
N PHE A 203 15.73 -4.69 18.50
CA PHE A 203 14.61 -3.78 18.27
C PHE A 203 14.82 -3.02 16.95
N THR A 204 14.12 -3.46 15.92
CA THR A 204 14.19 -2.92 14.56
C THR A 204 12.79 -2.55 14.06
N ARG A 205 12.72 -1.87 12.91
CA ARG A 205 11.44 -1.56 12.27
C ARG A 205 10.57 -2.84 12.14
N ASP A 206 9.28 -2.72 12.28
CA ASP A 206 8.28 -3.82 12.28
C ASP A 206 8.35 -4.75 13.51
N THR A 207 9.06 -4.37 14.56
CA THR A 207 9.11 -5.14 15.79
C THR A 207 8.54 -4.40 16.99
N PHE A 208 8.19 -5.14 18.01
CA PHE A 208 7.88 -4.61 19.33
C PHE A 208 8.61 -5.40 20.40
N ARG A 209 8.85 -4.78 21.54
CA ARG A 209 9.45 -5.44 22.71
C ARG A 209 8.63 -5.15 23.95
N VAL A 210 8.66 -6.06 24.90
CA VAL A 210 7.94 -5.96 26.18
C VAL A 210 8.92 -6.10 27.34
N ARG A 211 8.90 -5.11 28.25
CA ARG A 211 9.69 -5.10 29.47
C ARG A 211 8.79 -4.68 30.63
N GLY A 212 8.33 -5.68 31.41
CA GLY A 212 7.38 -5.42 32.49
C GLY A 212 6.08 -4.79 31.98
N ASP A 213 5.78 -3.61 32.46
CA ASP A 213 4.59 -2.84 32.08
C ASP A 213 4.82 -1.87 30.90
N THR A 214 5.95 -1.99 30.22
CA THR A 214 6.33 -1.13 29.10
C THR A 214 6.34 -1.91 27.79
N ILE A 215 5.65 -1.40 26.77
CA ILE A 215 5.67 -1.92 25.41
C ILE A 215 6.30 -0.86 24.51
N ASP A 216 7.38 -1.20 23.82
CA ASP A 216 7.99 -0.37 22.80
C ASP A 216 7.65 -0.93 21.41
N VAL A 217 7.16 -0.08 20.51
CA VAL A 217 6.81 -0.44 19.14
C VAL A 217 7.62 0.40 18.17
N PHE A 218 8.27 -0.25 17.21
CA PHE A 218 8.95 0.43 16.12
C PHE A 218 8.07 0.40 14.86
N PRO A 219 7.32 1.49 14.58
CA PRO A 219 6.35 1.51 13.49
C PRO A 219 6.99 1.25 12.12
N ALA A 220 6.23 0.61 11.24
CA ALA A 220 6.65 0.29 9.86
C ALA A 220 6.96 1.54 9.01
N SER A 221 6.35 2.68 9.35
CA SER A 221 6.53 3.97 8.67
C SER A 221 7.71 4.79 9.15
N GLU A 222 8.37 4.38 10.24
CA GLU A 222 9.38 5.18 10.92
C GLU A 222 10.80 4.70 10.63
N ASN A 223 11.75 5.65 10.67
CA ASN A 223 13.15 5.38 10.43
C ASN A 223 13.96 5.21 11.73
N ASN A 224 13.73 6.09 12.69
CA ASN A 224 14.49 6.13 13.96
C ASN A 224 13.64 6.51 15.18
N ILE A 225 12.36 6.73 15.01
CA ILE A 225 11.43 7.07 16.08
C ILE A 225 10.56 5.86 16.40
N ALA A 226 10.53 5.48 17.67
CA ALA A 226 9.65 4.44 18.18
C ALA A 226 8.68 5.00 19.22
N VAL A 227 7.66 4.21 19.50
CA VAL A 227 6.60 4.53 20.45
C VAL A 227 6.80 3.72 21.72
N ARG A 228 6.72 4.38 22.88
CA ARG A 228 6.72 3.75 24.19
C ARG A 228 5.35 3.87 24.83
N ILE A 229 4.77 2.72 25.19
CA ILE A 229 3.49 2.59 25.88
C ILE A 229 3.80 2.14 27.29
N GLU A 230 3.58 3.02 28.27
CA GLU A 230 3.76 2.70 29.68
C GLU A 230 2.39 2.40 30.29
N MET A 231 2.28 1.24 30.95
CA MET A 231 1.05 0.77 31.56
C MET A 231 1.12 0.91 33.08
N PHE A 232 -0.01 1.19 33.70
CA PHE A 232 -0.21 1.04 35.14
C PHE A 232 -1.40 0.12 35.37
N GLY A 233 -1.14 -1.15 35.65
CA GLY A 233 -2.18 -2.17 35.61
C GLY A 233 -2.75 -2.32 34.21
N ASP A 234 -4.07 -2.20 34.09
CA ASP A 234 -4.79 -2.29 32.82
C ASP A 234 -5.13 -0.89 32.23
N GLU A 235 -4.43 0.13 32.66
CA GLU A 235 -4.58 1.50 32.16
C GLU A 235 -3.30 1.98 31.51
N ILE A 236 -3.44 2.71 30.40
CA ILE A 236 -2.30 3.39 29.74
C ILE A 236 -1.95 4.65 30.58
N ASP A 237 -0.76 4.62 31.19
CA ASP A 237 -0.25 5.70 32.00
C ASP A 237 0.31 6.84 31.12
N SER A 238 1.17 6.51 30.16
CA SER A 238 1.76 7.47 29.25
C SER A 238 2.08 6.90 27.88
N LEU A 239 2.10 7.77 26.87
CA LEU A 239 2.51 7.50 25.51
C LEU A 239 3.62 8.47 25.11
N THR A 240 4.78 7.95 24.74
CA THR A 240 5.93 8.77 24.33
C THR A 240 6.53 8.28 23.02
N GLU A 241 7.11 9.21 22.27
CA GLU A 241 7.99 8.91 21.15
C GLU A 241 9.43 9.08 21.60
N PHE A 242 10.30 8.16 21.21
CA PHE A 242 11.72 8.22 21.55
C PHE A 242 12.60 7.87 20.35
N ASP A 243 13.80 8.43 20.34
CA ASP A 243 14.83 8.08 19.37
C ASP A 243 15.43 6.71 19.70
N VAL A 244 15.39 5.79 18.73
CA VAL A 244 15.84 4.40 18.93
C VAL A 244 17.35 4.30 19.18
N LEU A 245 18.14 5.21 18.58
CA LEU A 245 19.60 5.20 18.70
C LEU A 245 20.07 5.76 20.03
N THR A 246 19.48 6.84 20.49
CA THR A 246 19.88 7.54 21.72
C THR A 246 19.09 7.12 22.95
N GLY A 247 17.87 6.61 22.75
CA GLY A 247 16.91 6.30 23.82
C GLY A 247 16.23 7.54 24.41
N GLU A 248 16.51 8.72 23.88
CA GLU A 248 15.94 9.98 24.38
C GLU A 248 14.49 10.15 23.96
N THR A 249 13.65 10.60 24.90
CA THR A 249 12.27 10.96 24.62
C THR A 249 12.21 12.20 23.73
N VAL A 250 11.54 12.08 22.59
CA VAL A 250 11.36 13.15 21.61
C VAL A 250 10.09 13.94 21.89
N ALA A 251 8.99 13.25 22.24
CA ALA A 251 7.70 13.87 22.50
C ALA A 251 6.82 13.01 23.41
N GLU A 252 6.01 13.66 24.23
CA GLU A 252 4.83 13.06 24.86
C GLU A 252 3.62 13.21 23.93
N ARG A 253 2.76 12.18 23.90
CA ARG A 253 1.57 12.16 23.06
C ARG A 253 0.30 11.92 23.85
N ASN A 254 -0.75 12.65 23.50
CA ASN A 254 -2.10 12.43 24.01
C ASN A 254 -2.88 11.41 23.19
N HIS A 255 -2.36 11.06 22.03
CA HIS A 255 -2.88 10.04 21.13
C HIS A 255 -1.77 9.49 20.24
N ILE A 256 -1.75 8.19 20.07
CA ILE A 256 -0.86 7.52 19.11
C ILE A 256 -1.68 6.57 18.25
N GLY A 257 -1.46 6.63 16.94
CA GLY A 257 -1.94 5.67 15.95
C GLY A 257 -0.79 4.83 15.42
N ILE A 258 -0.94 3.52 15.43
CA ILE A 258 0.01 2.57 14.84
C ILE A 258 -0.72 1.80 13.75
N PHE A 259 -0.22 1.88 12.51
CA PHE A 259 -0.76 1.15 11.39
C PHE A 259 -0.07 -0.22 11.24
N PRO A 260 -0.71 -1.19 10.57
CA PRO A 260 -0.13 -2.52 10.38
C PRO A 260 1.26 -2.50 9.72
N ALA A 261 2.08 -3.49 10.03
CA ALA A 261 3.40 -3.69 9.45
C ALA A 261 3.36 -4.25 8.02
N SER A 262 2.21 -4.73 7.57
CA SER A 262 1.96 -5.20 6.21
C SER A 262 0.70 -4.55 5.65
N HIS A 263 0.69 -4.31 4.33
CA HIS A 263 -0.53 -3.90 3.63
C HIS A 263 -1.53 -5.04 3.47
N TYR A 264 -1.07 -6.29 3.55
CA TYR A 264 -1.89 -7.50 3.52
C TYR A 264 -2.20 -7.98 4.94
N VAL A 265 -3.13 -7.31 5.60
CA VAL A 265 -3.64 -7.72 6.91
C VAL A 265 -5.10 -8.07 6.80
N THR A 266 -5.51 -9.06 7.59
CA THR A 266 -6.89 -9.55 7.59
C THR A 266 -7.29 -9.99 8.99
N SER A 267 -8.53 -9.73 9.39
CA SER A 267 -9.05 -10.19 10.68
C SER A 267 -9.19 -11.72 10.70
N SER A 268 -9.15 -12.32 11.89
CA SER A 268 -9.31 -13.77 12.06
C SER A 268 -10.62 -14.30 11.46
N ASP A 269 -11.70 -13.53 11.56
CA ASP A 269 -13.00 -13.91 10.97
C ASP A 269 -13.00 -13.88 9.46
N LYS A 270 -12.39 -12.86 8.85
CA LYS A 270 -12.22 -12.78 7.39
C LYS A 270 -11.29 -13.88 6.89
N LEU A 271 -10.23 -14.19 7.61
CA LEU A 271 -9.29 -15.27 7.27
C LEU A 271 -10.00 -16.63 7.26
N ARG A 272 -10.81 -16.94 8.27
CA ARG A 272 -11.60 -18.19 8.31
C ARG A 272 -12.56 -18.31 7.13
N LYS A 273 -13.26 -17.22 6.79
CA LYS A 273 -14.14 -17.18 5.61
C LYS A 273 -13.35 -17.37 4.31
N ALA A 274 -12.17 -16.74 4.19
CA ALA A 274 -11.30 -16.90 3.05
C ALA A 274 -10.84 -18.36 2.88
N ILE A 275 -10.41 -19.01 3.96
CA ILE A 275 -10.00 -20.42 3.97
C ILE A 275 -11.14 -21.31 3.45
N THR A 276 -12.35 -21.14 3.97
CA THR A 276 -13.53 -21.89 3.50
C THR A 276 -13.82 -21.66 2.03
N SER A 277 -13.70 -20.41 1.56
CA SER A 277 -13.91 -20.05 0.16
C SER A 277 -12.83 -20.65 -0.76
N ILE A 278 -11.57 -20.67 -0.32
CA ILE A 278 -10.44 -21.27 -1.05
C ILE A 278 -10.65 -22.80 -1.15
N GLU A 279 -11.03 -23.46 -0.07
CA GLU A 279 -11.32 -24.89 -0.06
C GLU A 279 -12.42 -25.26 -1.05
N ALA A 280 -13.50 -24.47 -1.12
CA ALA A 280 -14.60 -24.67 -2.05
C ALA A 280 -14.15 -24.51 -3.51
N GLU A 281 -13.35 -23.49 -3.82
CA GLU A 281 -12.80 -23.28 -5.16
C GLU A 281 -11.82 -24.40 -5.55
N LEU A 282 -10.95 -24.82 -4.62
CA LEU A 282 -10.04 -25.96 -4.84
C LEU A 282 -10.81 -27.23 -5.20
N ASP A 283 -11.84 -27.57 -4.44
CA ASP A 283 -12.64 -28.76 -4.65
C ASP A 283 -13.29 -28.77 -6.04
N GLN A 284 -13.85 -27.61 -6.44
CA GLN A 284 -14.43 -27.46 -7.78
C GLN A 284 -13.36 -27.60 -8.87
N ARG A 285 -12.22 -26.92 -8.71
CA ARG A 285 -11.14 -26.94 -9.71
C ARG A 285 -10.50 -28.32 -9.87
N LEU A 286 -10.34 -29.06 -8.77
CA LEU A 286 -9.85 -30.43 -8.82
C LEU A 286 -10.79 -31.35 -9.59
N LYS A 287 -12.11 -31.22 -9.42
CA LYS A 287 -13.12 -31.96 -10.20
C LYS A 287 -13.01 -31.65 -11.69
N GLU A 288 -12.84 -30.38 -12.05
CA GLU A 288 -12.65 -29.94 -13.44
C GLU A 288 -11.38 -30.55 -14.06
N LEU A 289 -10.23 -30.43 -13.39
CA LEU A 289 -8.95 -30.98 -13.86
C LEU A 289 -8.99 -32.50 -14.03
N ARG A 290 -9.59 -33.19 -13.07
CA ARG A 290 -9.73 -34.66 -13.14
C ARG A 290 -10.69 -35.09 -14.28
N SER A 291 -11.74 -34.34 -14.52
CA SER A 291 -12.68 -34.59 -15.63
C SER A 291 -12.02 -34.41 -17.01
N GLN A 292 -10.97 -33.61 -17.08
CA GLN A 292 -10.17 -33.39 -18.29
C GLN A 292 -8.93 -34.29 -18.39
N ASP A 293 -8.84 -35.29 -17.51
CA ASP A 293 -7.69 -36.21 -17.39
C ASP A 293 -6.34 -35.52 -17.10
N LYS A 294 -6.39 -34.32 -16.48
CA LYS A 294 -5.24 -33.53 -16.03
C LYS A 294 -4.85 -33.91 -14.59
N LEU A 295 -4.41 -35.16 -14.41
CA LEU A 295 -4.17 -35.72 -13.09
C LEU A 295 -2.94 -35.14 -12.40
N LEU A 296 -1.88 -34.81 -13.16
CA LEU A 296 -0.67 -34.20 -12.63
C LEU A 296 -0.94 -32.79 -12.15
N GLU A 297 -1.67 -32.01 -12.94
CA GLU A 297 -2.07 -30.65 -12.59
C GLU A 297 -2.97 -30.66 -11.35
N ALA A 298 -3.91 -31.60 -11.26
CA ALA A 298 -4.79 -31.74 -10.09
C ALA A 298 -3.99 -32.07 -8.83
N GLN A 299 -3.06 -33.03 -8.90
CA GLN A 299 -2.21 -33.39 -7.76
C GLN A 299 -1.34 -32.23 -7.29
N ARG A 300 -0.74 -31.53 -8.22
CA ARG A 300 0.12 -30.36 -7.97
C ARG A 300 -0.66 -29.24 -7.25
N LEU A 301 -1.83 -28.91 -7.76
CA LEU A 301 -2.70 -27.87 -7.19
C LEU A 301 -3.19 -28.25 -5.79
N GLU A 302 -3.66 -29.50 -5.61
CA GLU A 302 -4.14 -29.99 -4.32
C GLU A 302 -3.06 -29.92 -3.24
N GLN A 303 -1.86 -30.38 -3.56
CA GLN A 303 -0.74 -30.39 -2.62
C GLN A 303 -0.32 -28.96 -2.23
N ARG A 304 -0.18 -28.07 -3.20
CA ARG A 304 0.23 -26.68 -2.94
C ARG A 304 -0.83 -25.92 -2.16
N THR A 305 -2.07 -25.97 -2.57
CA THR A 305 -3.15 -25.21 -1.93
C THR A 305 -3.42 -25.69 -0.52
N ASN A 306 -3.41 -27.01 -0.27
CA ASN A 306 -3.58 -27.54 1.08
C ASN A 306 -2.43 -27.13 2.00
N TYR A 307 -1.19 -27.10 1.52
CA TYR A 307 -0.06 -26.59 2.28
C TYR A 307 -0.23 -25.08 2.64
N ASP A 308 -0.64 -24.27 1.68
CA ASP A 308 -0.89 -22.84 1.91
C ASP A 308 -2.02 -22.62 2.91
N LEU A 309 -3.11 -23.40 2.84
CA LEU A 309 -4.22 -23.34 3.79
C LEU A 309 -3.81 -23.73 5.22
N GLU A 310 -2.98 -24.76 5.36
CA GLU A 310 -2.43 -25.16 6.66
C GLU A 310 -1.59 -24.03 7.26
N MET A 311 -0.73 -23.40 6.49
CA MET A 311 0.07 -22.24 6.93
C MET A 311 -0.81 -21.06 7.34
N MET A 312 -1.87 -20.77 6.59
CA MET A 312 -2.82 -19.71 6.95
C MET A 312 -3.55 -20.01 8.27
N GLN A 313 -3.91 -21.27 8.50
CA GLN A 313 -4.58 -21.69 9.75
C GLN A 313 -3.66 -21.59 10.97
N GLU A 314 -2.40 -21.97 10.81
CA GLU A 314 -1.45 -22.04 11.93
C GLU A 314 -0.80 -20.70 12.26
N VAL A 315 -0.37 -19.94 11.23
CA VAL A 315 0.39 -18.68 11.40
C VAL A 315 -0.33 -17.44 10.87
N GLY A 316 -1.49 -17.58 10.28
CA GLY A 316 -2.24 -16.46 9.68
C GLY A 316 -1.66 -15.94 8.36
N TYR A 317 -0.68 -16.61 7.79
CA TYR A 317 0.04 -16.19 6.59
C TYR A 317 0.60 -17.38 5.83
N CYS A 318 0.76 -17.22 4.50
CA CYS A 318 1.51 -18.17 3.67
C CYS A 318 2.35 -17.43 2.62
N SER A 319 3.40 -18.09 2.13
CA SER A 319 4.17 -17.57 1.00
C SER A 319 3.29 -17.46 -0.24
N GLY A 320 3.28 -16.30 -0.90
CA GLY A 320 2.40 -16.05 -2.05
C GLY A 320 0.94 -15.79 -1.67
N ILE A 321 0.67 -15.29 -0.48
CA ILE A 321 -0.69 -14.96 0.01
C ILE A 321 -1.44 -14.01 -0.94
N GLU A 322 -0.75 -13.18 -1.68
CA GLU A 322 -1.32 -12.31 -2.71
C GLU A 322 -2.09 -13.07 -3.80
N ASN A 323 -1.77 -14.34 -4.05
CA ASN A 323 -2.50 -15.19 -4.99
C ASN A 323 -3.92 -15.54 -4.50
N TYR A 324 -4.18 -15.38 -3.21
CA TYR A 324 -5.48 -15.59 -2.57
C TYR A 324 -6.19 -14.27 -2.21
N SER A 325 -5.69 -13.14 -2.69
CA SER A 325 -6.20 -11.81 -2.32
C SER A 325 -7.68 -11.62 -2.60
N ARG A 326 -8.23 -12.25 -3.64
CA ARG A 326 -9.65 -12.22 -3.96
C ARG A 326 -10.51 -12.79 -2.82
N HIS A 327 -10.09 -13.90 -2.25
CA HIS A 327 -10.76 -14.54 -1.11
C HIS A 327 -10.60 -13.71 0.16
N MET A 328 -9.40 -13.16 0.42
CA MET A 328 -9.11 -12.34 1.59
C MET A 328 -9.98 -11.09 1.67
N SER A 329 -10.25 -10.45 0.54
CA SER A 329 -11.09 -9.26 0.45
C SER A 329 -12.53 -9.54 0.04
N ASN A 330 -12.93 -10.81 0.01
CA ASN A 330 -14.28 -11.28 -0.34
C ASN A 330 -14.79 -10.69 -1.67
N ARG A 331 -13.91 -10.60 -2.67
CA ARG A 331 -14.24 -10.13 -4.01
C ARG A 331 -14.79 -11.27 -4.86
N LYS A 332 -15.67 -10.92 -5.80
CA LYS A 332 -16.15 -11.86 -6.81
C LYS A 332 -15.08 -12.13 -7.86
N PRO A 333 -15.13 -13.29 -8.55
CA PRO A 333 -14.27 -13.55 -9.71
C PRO A 333 -14.37 -12.41 -10.74
N GLY A 334 -13.21 -11.93 -11.22
CA GLY A 334 -13.13 -10.83 -12.18
C GLY A 334 -13.17 -9.41 -11.60
N GLU A 335 -13.43 -9.26 -10.31
CA GLU A 335 -13.28 -7.96 -9.65
C GLU A 335 -11.81 -7.61 -9.47
N PRO A 336 -11.39 -6.35 -9.77
CA PRO A 336 -10.01 -5.94 -9.65
C PRO A 336 -9.54 -5.94 -8.20
N PRO A 337 -8.24 -6.25 -7.92
CA PRO A 337 -7.68 -6.13 -6.59
C PRO A 337 -7.68 -4.68 -6.10
N PHE A 338 -7.54 -4.49 -4.79
CA PHE A 338 -7.26 -3.18 -4.24
C PHE A 338 -5.83 -2.76 -4.61
N THR A 339 -5.67 -1.50 -4.97
CA THR A 339 -4.38 -0.90 -5.33
C THR A 339 -4.17 0.38 -4.54
N LEU A 340 -3.05 1.07 -4.74
CA LEU A 340 -2.80 2.38 -4.12
C LEU A 340 -3.94 3.38 -4.39
N LEU A 341 -4.57 3.32 -5.56
CA LEU A 341 -5.68 4.21 -5.90
C LEU A 341 -6.86 4.10 -4.94
N ASP A 342 -7.07 2.92 -4.36
CA ASP A 342 -8.16 2.68 -3.40
C ASP A 342 -7.89 3.28 -2.01
N TYR A 343 -6.64 3.62 -1.70
CA TYR A 343 -6.23 4.29 -0.45
C TYR A 343 -6.48 5.80 -0.48
N PHE A 344 -6.61 6.40 -1.66
CA PHE A 344 -6.94 7.82 -1.80
C PHE A 344 -8.42 8.11 -1.50
N PRO A 345 -8.75 9.34 -1.07
CA PRO A 345 -10.14 9.78 -0.99
C PRO A 345 -10.78 9.87 -2.38
N GLU A 346 -12.11 9.99 -2.44
CA GLU A 346 -12.84 9.94 -3.71
C GLU A 346 -12.47 11.09 -4.67
N ASP A 347 -12.18 12.27 -4.13
CA ASP A 347 -11.91 13.49 -4.88
C ASP A 347 -10.44 13.72 -5.26
N PHE A 348 -9.60 12.67 -5.17
CA PHE A 348 -8.19 12.80 -5.49
C PHE A 348 -7.92 13.07 -6.98
N LEU A 349 -6.79 13.70 -7.25
CA LEU A 349 -6.32 14.04 -8.58
C LEU A 349 -5.26 13.02 -9.03
N ILE A 350 -5.36 12.55 -10.28
CA ILE A 350 -4.32 11.73 -10.92
C ILE A 350 -3.63 12.58 -11.99
N MET A 351 -2.32 12.65 -11.91
CA MET A 351 -1.46 13.24 -12.93
C MET A 351 -0.54 12.15 -13.50
N ILE A 352 -0.60 11.93 -14.81
CA ILE A 352 0.24 10.93 -15.49
C ILE A 352 1.34 11.66 -16.22
N ASP A 353 2.55 11.58 -15.67
CA ASP A 353 3.73 12.17 -16.27
C ASP A 353 4.19 11.36 -17.48
N GLU A 354 4.58 12.06 -18.56
CA GLU A 354 4.98 11.43 -19.84
C GLU A 354 3.97 10.36 -20.29
N SER A 355 2.69 10.73 -20.37
CA SER A 355 1.57 9.80 -20.59
C SER A 355 1.70 8.98 -21.88
N HIS A 356 2.39 9.50 -22.90
CA HIS A 356 2.69 8.79 -24.15
C HIS A 356 3.59 7.56 -23.94
N VAL A 357 4.37 7.52 -22.85
CA VAL A 357 5.20 6.37 -22.43
C VAL A 357 4.49 5.58 -21.34
N THR A 358 3.98 6.26 -20.33
CA THR A 358 3.42 5.65 -19.10
C THR A 358 2.16 4.84 -19.39
N VAL A 359 1.23 5.34 -20.18
CA VAL A 359 -0.03 4.64 -20.47
C VAL A 359 0.17 3.34 -21.26
N PRO A 360 0.97 3.31 -22.35
CA PRO A 360 1.29 2.04 -23.00
C PRO A 360 1.98 1.03 -22.09
N GLN A 361 2.88 1.50 -21.22
CA GLN A 361 3.59 0.66 -20.26
C GLN A 361 2.64 0.00 -19.26
N LEU A 362 1.65 0.74 -18.73
CA LEU A 362 0.61 0.20 -17.87
C LEU A 362 -0.17 -0.93 -18.55
N ARG A 363 -0.51 -0.78 -19.82
CA ARG A 363 -1.18 -1.83 -20.61
C ARG A 363 -0.31 -3.06 -20.81
N ALA A 364 0.97 -2.86 -21.13
CA ALA A 364 1.91 -3.95 -21.33
C ALA A 364 2.11 -4.77 -20.05
N MET A 365 2.23 -4.12 -18.90
CA MET A 365 2.35 -4.78 -17.61
C MET A 365 1.10 -5.59 -17.26
N TYR A 366 -0.08 -5.06 -17.48
CA TYR A 366 -1.33 -5.78 -17.27
C TYR A 366 -1.41 -7.05 -18.13
N ASN A 367 -1.13 -6.93 -19.42
CA ASN A 367 -1.19 -8.07 -20.36
C ASN A 367 -0.16 -9.14 -20.02
N GLY A 368 1.06 -8.74 -19.68
CA GLY A 368 2.13 -9.67 -19.28
C GLY A 368 1.80 -10.44 -18.01
N ASP A 369 1.26 -9.75 -17.00
CA ASP A 369 0.85 -10.37 -15.73
C ASP A 369 -0.31 -11.36 -15.94
N GLN A 370 -1.31 -10.99 -16.73
CA GLN A 370 -2.44 -11.86 -17.07
C GLN A 370 -1.98 -13.13 -17.78
N SER A 371 -1.12 -13.02 -18.76
CA SER A 371 -0.58 -14.18 -19.51
C SER A 371 0.18 -15.13 -18.58
N ARG A 372 1.05 -14.60 -17.74
CA ARG A 372 1.84 -15.37 -16.78
C ARG A 372 0.97 -16.12 -15.78
N LYS A 373 0.01 -15.42 -15.16
CA LYS A 373 -0.92 -16.01 -14.18
C LYS A 373 -1.83 -17.06 -14.80
N LYS A 374 -2.32 -16.81 -16.01
CA LYS A 374 -3.14 -17.79 -16.73
C LYS A 374 -2.39 -19.11 -16.94
N THR A 375 -1.12 -19.03 -17.33
CA THR A 375 -0.29 -20.24 -17.50
C THR A 375 -0.14 -21.00 -16.18
N LEU A 376 0.10 -20.32 -15.07
CA LEU A 376 0.20 -20.96 -13.75
C LEU A 376 -1.11 -21.67 -13.34
N VAL A 377 -2.26 -21.07 -13.65
CA VAL A 377 -3.58 -21.67 -13.38
C VAL A 377 -3.85 -22.85 -14.28
N ASP A 378 -3.60 -22.74 -15.59
CA ASP A 378 -3.87 -23.78 -16.57
C ASP A 378 -3.07 -25.07 -16.29
N TYR A 379 -1.88 -24.94 -15.74
CA TYR A 379 -0.98 -26.06 -15.43
C TYR A 379 -0.98 -26.48 -13.94
N GLY A 380 -1.92 -26.01 -13.14
CA GLY A 380 -2.13 -26.45 -11.75
C GLY A 380 -1.11 -25.94 -10.73
N PHE A 381 -0.37 -24.88 -11.01
CA PHE A 381 0.52 -24.25 -10.03
C PHE A 381 -0.22 -23.27 -9.11
N ARG A 382 -1.30 -22.70 -9.60
CA ARG A 382 -2.15 -21.77 -8.83
C ARG A 382 -3.63 -22.03 -9.10
N LEU A 383 -4.42 -21.63 -8.09
CA LEU A 383 -5.88 -21.71 -8.10
C LEU A 383 -6.51 -20.59 -8.94
#